data_16f1555d4f329e81ac985e777c7b1a7a
#
_entry.id   16f1555d4f329e81ac985e777c7b1a7a
#
_cell.length_a   1.000
_cell.length_b   1.000
_cell.length_c   1.000
_cell.angle_alpha   90.00
_cell.angle_beta   90.00
_cell.angle_gamma   90.00
#
_symmetry.space_group_name_H-M   'P 1'
#
loop_
_entity.id
_entity.type
_entity.pdbx_description
1 polymer ?
#
loop_
_entity_poly.entity_id
_entity_poly.type
_entity_poly.pdbx_seq_one_letter_code
_entity_poly.pdbx_strand_id
1 'polypeptide(L)'
;MNISGNTVGHPLPDPRKGMNMTGPINMNGQPLTGLNAPANDSDAVNWGSVKNIGAVVRVEEVLLAEDWEENDTAGFANYVYVDNLTDDKKVRVYPIWPDTLSEKFALSEETPKVKACTRDGNTLTFEAWEEPPTVDIPIVVEVIT
;
A
#
# COMPACT_ATOMS: atom_id res chain seq x y z
N MET A 1 15.50 63.95 9.24
CA MET A 1 16.30 62.75 9.26
C MET A 1 15.56 61.68 8.50
N ASN A 2 16.27 61.04 7.73
CA ASN A 2 15.68 60.02 6.98
C ASN A 2 15.62 58.72 7.75
N ILE A 3 14.58 58.07 7.57
CA ILE A 3 14.43 56.71 7.96
C ILE A 3 15.29 55.85 7.04
N SER A 4 15.72 54.76 7.56
CA SER A 4 16.43 53.79 6.77
C SER A 4 15.78 53.59 5.41
N GLY A 5 16.56 53.72 4.35
CA GLY A 5 16.10 53.62 2.99
C GLY A 5 15.56 52.25 2.59
N ASN A 6 15.80 51.25 3.41
CA ASN A 6 15.28 49.92 3.16
C ASN A 6 13.76 49.80 3.18
N THR A 7 13.07 50.80 3.72
CA THR A 7 11.63 50.82 3.73
C THR A 7 11.04 51.50 2.50
N VAL A 8 11.86 52.18 1.72
CA VAL A 8 11.44 52.91 0.54
C VAL A 8 11.63 52.07 -0.68
N GLY A 9 10.56 51.73 -1.34
CA GLY A 9 10.60 50.95 -2.57
C GLY A 9 10.79 49.42 -2.42
N HIS A 10 10.93 48.96 -1.17
CA HIS A 10 11.07 47.54 -0.90
C HIS A 10 10.06 47.08 0.18
N PRO A 11 8.75 47.19 -0.10
CA PRO A 11 7.75 46.72 0.85
C PRO A 11 7.88 45.20 1.03
N LEU A 12 7.60 44.74 2.23
CA LEU A 12 7.51 43.32 2.51
C LEU A 12 6.35 42.70 1.72
N PRO A 13 6.51 41.48 1.22
CA PRO A 13 5.43 40.79 0.57
C PRO A 13 4.23 40.63 1.49
N ASP A 14 3.03 40.78 0.95
CA ASP A 14 1.82 40.45 1.67
C ASP A 14 1.63 38.93 1.68
N PRO A 15 1.71 38.26 2.83
CA PRO A 15 1.61 36.81 2.89
C PRO A 15 0.26 36.28 2.42
N ARG A 16 -0.76 37.10 2.36
CA ARG A 16 -2.08 36.72 1.82
C ARG A 16 -2.09 36.61 0.30
N LYS A 17 -1.13 37.21 -0.37
CA LYS A 17 -1.02 37.21 -1.83
C LYS A 17 0.01 36.21 -2.36
N GLY A 18 0.69 35.52 -1.47
CA GLY A 18 1.78 34.63 -1.83
C GLY A 18 3.09 35.34 -2.16
N MET A 19 4.12 34.56 -2.42
CA MET A 19 5.45 35.02 -2.79
C MET A 19 5.97 34.25 -3.99
N ASN A 20 6.57 34.98 -4.95
CA ASN A 20 7.35 34.36 -6.01
C ASN A 20 8.80 34.25 -5.56
N MET A 21 9.35 33.05 -5.56
CA MET A 21 10.74 32.80 -5.22
C MET A 21 11.58 32.70 -6.48
N THR A 22 12.69 33.44 -6.51
CA THR A 22 13.62 33.43 -7.64
C THR A 22 14.91 32.67 -7.33
N GLY A 23 15.00 32.07 -6.16
CA GLY A 23 16.16 31.31 -5.71
C GLY A 23 15.82 30.40 -4.54
N PRO A 24 16.78 29.68 -4.01
CA PRO A 24 16.56 28.76 -2.90
C PRO A 24 16.15 29.48 -1.62
N ILE A 25 15.32 28.82 -0.81
CA ILE A 25 14.95 29.26 0.52
C ILE A 25 15.84 28.53 1.53
N ASN A 26 16.57 29.27 2.34
CA ASN A 26 17.29 28.71 3.47
C ASN A 26 16.44 28.83 4.73
N MET A 27 15.91 27.72 5.20
CA MET A 27 15.10 27.66 6.43
C MET A 27 15.95 27.62 7.71
N ASN A 28 17.28 27.58 7.58
CA ASN A 28 18.21 27.56 8.71
C ASN A 28 17.85 26.49 9.78
N GLY A 29 17.47 25.31 9.34
CA GLY A 29 17.08 24.21 10.20
C GLY A 29 15.67 24.32 10.82
N GLN A 30 14.94 25.36 10.49
CA GLN A 30 13.57 25.54 10.99
C GLN A 30 12.57 24.73 10.14
N PRO A 31 11.52 24.17 10.78
CA PRO A 31 10.52 23.43 10.03
C PRO A 31 9.64 24.35 9.18
N LEU A 32 9.23 23.85 8.03
CA LEU A 32 8.18 24.44 7.22
C LEU A 32 6.87 23.72 7.57
N THR A 33 5.91 24.43 8.14
CA THR A 33 4.65 23.89 8.63
C THR A 33 3.46 24.49 7.89
N GLY A 34 2.30 23.87 8.06
CA GLY A 34 1.06 24.38 7.47
C GLY A 34 0.89 24.09 5.98
N LEU A 35 1.68 23.18 5.42
CA LEU A 35 1.52 22.75 4.03
C LEU A 35 0.25 21.90 3.87
N ASN A 36 -0.59 22.29 2.93
CA ASN A 36 -1.71 21.47 2.49
C ASN A 36 -1.22 20.22 1.73
N ALA A 37 -2.13 19.29 1.49
CA ALA A 37 -1.85 18.20 0.58
C ALA A 37 -1.58 18.75 -0.83
N PRO A 38 -0.59 18.20 -1.58
CA PRO A 38 -0.29 18.65 -2.92
C PRO A 38 -1.46 18.39 -3.87
N ALA A 39 -1.73 19.30 -4.77
CA ALA A 39 -2.75 19.19 -5.80
C ALA A 39 -2.17 19.09 -7.21
N ASN A 40 -0.93 19.57 -7.40
CA ASN A 40 -0.22 19.56 -8.67
C ASN A 40 1.17 18.96 -8.50
N ASP A 41 1.76 18.49 -9.58
CA ASP A 41 3.07 17.83 -9.58
C ASP A 41 4.22 18.74 -9.09
N SER A 42 4.06 20.05 -9.19
CA SER A 42 5.03 21.04 -8.75
C SER A 42 4.86 21.52 -7.30
N ASP A 43 3.82 21.07 -6.62
CA ASP A 43 3.54 21.50 -5.26
C ASP A 43 4.52 20.87 -4.27
N ALA A 44 4.84 21.62 -3.20
CA ALA A 44 5.57 21.04 -2.08
C ALA A 44 4.73 20.00 -1.36
N VAL A 45 5.36 18.90 -0.97
CA VAL A 45 4.68 17.81 -0.25
C VAL A 45 4.91 17.90 1.25
N ASN A 46 3.87 17.66 2.03
CA ASN A 46 3.99 17.51 3.47
C ASN A 46 4.28 16.04 3.84
N TRP A 47 4.76 15.81 5.06
CA TRP A 47 5.07 14.47 5.55
C TRP A 47 3.85 13.54 5.53
N GLY A 48 2.65 14.08 5.83
CA GLY A 48 1.41 13.30 5.79
C GLY A 48 1.10 12.72 4.42
N SER A 49 1.47 13.43 3.36
CA SER A 49 1.26 12.97 1.98
C SER A 49 2.25 11.88 1.53
N VAL A 50 3.45 11.83 2.11
CA VAL A 50 4.51 10.92 1.64
C VAL A 50 4.79 9.74 2.57
N LYS A 51 4.45 9.84 3.85
CA LYS A 51 4.82 8.82 4.85
C LYS A 51 4.34 7.40 4.54
N ASN A 52 3.29 7.28 3.74
CA ASN A 52 2.71 5.98 3.37
C ASN A 52 2.99 5.59 1.91
N ILE A 53 3.75 6.40 1.16
CA ILE A 53 4.09 6.05 -0.23
C ILE A 53 5.01 4.83 -0.23
N GLY A 54 4.59 3.77 -0.94
CA GLY A 54 5.33 2.53 -1.00
C GLY A 54 5.34 1.74 0.31
N ALA A 55 4.55 2.12 1.31
CA ALA A 55 4.42 1.35 2.53
C ALA A 55 3.84 -0.03 2.22
N VAL A 56 4.44 -1.06 2.81
CA VAL A 56 4.01 -2.44 2.67
C VAL A 56 3.51 -2.93 4.02
N VAL A 57 2.26 -3.39 4.05
CA VAL A 57 1.67 -4.09 5.20
C VAL A 57 1.59 -5.56 4.85
N ARG A 58 2.13 -6.42 5.72
CA ARG A 58 2.07 -7.88 5.58
C ARG A 58 1.06 -8.44 6.54
N VAL A 59 0.15 -9.22 6.01
CA VAL A 59 -0.86 -9.95 6.77
C VAL A 59 -0.67 -11.44 6.50
N GLU A 60 -0.54 -12.22 7.56
CA GLU A 60 -0.45 -13.67 7.48
C GLU A 60 -1.86 -14.27 7.58
N GLU A 61 -2.20 -15.12 6.64
CA GLU A 61 -3.48 -15.81 6.56
C GLU A 61 -3.25 -17.30 6.23
N VAL A 62 -4.27 -18.11 6.39
CA VAL A 62 -4.20 -19.54 6.06
C VAL A 62 -5.38 -19.90 5.17
N LEU A 63 -5.09 -20.50 4.02
CA LEU A 63 -6.11 -21.16 3.21
C LEU A 63 -6.34 -22.54 3.82
N LEU A 64 -7.35 -22.66 4.67
CA LEU A 64 -7.67 -23.93 5.34
C LEU A 64 -8.17 -24.95 4.33
N ALA A 65 -7.72 -26.18 4.46
CA ALA A 65 -8.13 -27.27 3.57
C ALA A 65 -9.65 -27.54 3.62
N GLU A 66 -10.27 -27.28 4.76
CA GLU A 66 -11.71 -27.48 4.99
C GLU A 66 -12.59 -26.34 4.44
N ASP A 67 -12.01 -25.19 4.11
CA ASP A 67 -12.76 -23.98 3.70
C ASP A 67 -12.92 -23.85 2.16
N TRP A 68 -12.49 -24.84 1.41
CA TRP A 68 -12.69 -24.83 -0.05
C TRP A 68 -14.13 -25.21 -0.39
N GLU A 69 -14.85 -24.29 -0.98
CA GLU A 69 -16.25 -24.45 -1.38
C GLU A 69 -16.36 -24.72 -2.89
N GLU A 70 -17.16 -25.71 -3.27
CA GLU A 70 -17.45 -25.98 -4.67
C GLU A 70 -18.22 -24.82 -5.30
N ASN A 71 -17.77 -24.42 -6.49
CA ASN A 71 -18.30 -23.26 -7.20
C ASN A 71 -18.33 -23.56 -8.70
N ASP A 72 -19.46 -23.33 -9.36
CA ASP A 72 -19.66 -23.64 -10.79
C ASP A 72 -18.71 -22.83 -11.71
N THR A 73 -18.21 -21.71 -11.26
CA THR A 73 -17.33 -20.83 -12.05
C THR A 73 -15.87 -21.09 -11.77
N ALA A 74 -15.52 -21.35 -10.52
CA ALA A 74 -14.13 -21.44 -10.05
C ALA A 74 -13.64 -22.87 -9.80
N GLY A 75 -14.51 -23.87 -9.89
CA GLY A 75 -14.26 -25.22 -9.42
C GLY A 75 -14.39 -25.30 -7.91
N PHE A 76 -13.36 -24.82 -7.19
CA PHE A 76 -13.36 -24.64 -5.74
C PHE A 76 -12.83 -23.25 -5.40
N ALA A 77 -13.42 -22.61 -4.44
CA ALA A 77 -13.05 -21.27 -3.99
C ALA A 77 -12.77 -21.23 -2.47
N ASN A 78 -11.76 -20.48 -2.11
CA ASN A 78 -11.47 -20.12 -0.71
C ASN A 78 -11.34 -18.60 -0.62
N TYR A 79 -11.84 -18.01 0.44
CA TYR A 79 -11.98 -16.57 0.58
C TYR A 79 -11.13 -16.06 1.75
N VAL A 80 -10.39 -14.98 1.50
CA VAL A 80 -9.64 -14.26 2.52
C VAL A 80 -10.09 -12.81 2.54
N TYR A 81 -10.50 -12.35 3.70
CA TYR A 81 -10.85 -10.95 3.92
C TYR A 81 -9.66 -10.16 4.46
N VAL A 82 -9.34 -9.05 3.84
CA VAL A 82 -8.22 -8.19 4.21
C VAL A 82 -8.74 -6.80 4.60
N ASP A 83 -8.54 -6.45 5.86
CA ASP A 83 -8.96 -5.16 6.38
C ASP A 83 -8.28 -3.99 5.66
N ASN A 84 -9.04 -2.91 5.45
CA ASN A 84 -8.54 -1.66 4.87
C ASN A 84 -7.91 -1.79 3.47
N LEU A 85 -8.31 -2.80 2.72
CA LEU A 85 -7.88 -2.98 1.35
C LEU A 85 -8.76 -2.12 0.43
N THR A 86 -8.28 -0.94 0.08
CA THR A 86 -8.93 0.00 -0.84
C THR A 86 -8.43 -0.18 -2.28
N ASP A 87 -9.20 0.27 -3.26
CA ASP A 87 -8.93 0.01 -4.69
C ASP A 87 -7.62 0.61 -5.20
N ASP A 88 -7.11 1.63 -4.52
CA ASP A 88 -5.82 2.28 -4.81
C ASP A 88 -4.60 1.47 -4.38
N LYS A 89 -4.80 0.42 -3.57
CA LYS A 89 -3.72 -0.43 -3.05
C LYS A 89 -3.48 -1.63 -3.94
N LYS A 90 -2.22 -2.01 -4.06
CA LYS A 90 -1.80 -3.22 -4.76
C LYS A 90 -1.66 -4.37 -3.78
N VAL A 91 -1.91 -5.57 -4.26
CA VAL A 91 -1.81 -6.79 -3.47
C VAL A 91 -0.84 -7.77 -4.12
N ARG A 92 -0.01 -8.38 -3.30
CA ARG A 92 0.84 -9.51 -3.65
C ARG A 92 0.58 -10.63 -2.66
N VAL A 93 0.46 -11.85 -3.16
CA VAL A 93 0.24 -13.05 -2.33
C VAL A 93 1.30 -14.07 -2.63
N TYR A 94 1.86 -14.69 -1.59
CA TYR A 94 2.80 -15.79 -1.72
C TYR A 94 2.69 -16.75 -0.54
N PRO A 95 3.04 -18.04 -0.72
CA PRO A 95 2.98 -19.02 0.36
C PRO A 95 4.10 -18.80 1.37
N ILE A 96 3.83 -19.18 2.63
CA ILE A 96 4.85 -19.28 3.67
C ILE A 96 5.36 -20.72 3.66
N TRP A 97 6.65 -20.90 3.38
CA TRP A 97 7.26 -22.21 3.37
C TRP A 97 7.58 -22.67 4.79
N PRO A 98 7.18 -23.89 5.18
CA PRO A 98 7.51 -24.44 6.49
C PRO A 98 9.00 -24.75 6.63
N ASP A 99 9.45 -25.01 7.86
CA ASP A 99 10.87 -25.26 8.14
C ASP A 99 11.31 -26.69 7.82
N THR A 100 10.41 -27.66 7.99
CA THR A 100 10.74 -29.07 7.75
C THR A 100 10.63 -29.48 6.29
N LEU A 101 11.50 -30.40 5.86
CA LEU A 101 11.52 -30.86 4.47
C LEU A 101 10.25 -31.61 4.09
N SER A 102 9.70 -32.42 4.98
CA SER A 102 8.46 -33.17 4.72
C SER A 102 7.25 -32.23 4.49
N GLU A 103 7.14 -31.19 5.31
CA GLU A 103 6.08 -30.19 5.15
C GLU A 103 6.28 -29.33 3.90
N LYS A 104 7.53 -29.02 3.52
CA LYS A 104 7.84 -28.36 2.26
C LYS A 104 7.38 -29.18 1.05
N PHE A 105 7.64 -30.47 1.06
CA PHE A 105 7.17 -31.35 -0.01
C PHE A 105 5.64 -31.40 -0.10
N ALA A 106 4.97 -31.59 1.03
CA ALA A 106 3.51 -31.58 1.08
C ALA A 106 2.94 -30.28 0.53
N LEU A 107 3.46 -29.13 0.96
CA LEU A 107 3.01 -27.83 0.48
C LEU A 107 3.34 -27.61 -1.00
N SER A 108 4.48 -28.07 -1.49
CA SER A 108 4.89 -27.94 -2.89
C SER A 108 4.02 -28.74 -3.86
N GLU A 109 3.42 -29.82 -3.39
CA GLU A 109 2.46 -30.61 -4.18
C GLU A 109 1.08 -29.98 -4.21
N GLU A 110 0.66 -29.34 -3.14
CA GLU A 110 -0.69 -28.80 -2.99
C GLU A 110 -0.83 -27.35 -3.48
N THR A 111 0.21 -26.51 -3.32
CA THR A 111 0.18 -25.10 -3.73
C THR A 111 -0.15 -24.92 -5.23
N PRO A 112 0.37 -25.72 -6.17
CA PRO A 112 0.05 -25.57 -7.58
C PRO A 112 -1.40 -25.86 -7.96
N LYS A 113 -2.19 -26.45 -7.04
CA LYS A 113 -3.63 -26.65 -7.25
C LYS A 113 -4.38 -25.32 -7.23
N VAL A 114 -3.86 -24.33 -6.54
CA VAL A 114 -4.38 -22.96 -6.57
C VAL A 114 -3.94 -22.29 -7.86
N LYS A 115 -4.90 -22.02 -8.75
CA LYS A 115 -4.64 -21.54 -10.11
C LYS A 115 -4.80 -20.04 -10.29
N ALA A 116 -5.63 -19.41 -9.46
CA ALA A 116 -5.92 -18.01 -9.58
C ALA A 116 -6.21 -17.39 -8.20
N CYS A 117 -5.97 -16.09 -8.12
CA CYS A 117 -6.42 -15.24 -7.02
C CYS A 117 -7.03 -13.99 -7.64
N THR A 118 -8.30 -13.76 -7.38
CA THR A 118 -9.02 -12.57 -7.80
C THR A 118 -9.37 -11.71 -6.61
N ARG A 119 -9.59 -10.44 -6.86
CA ARG A 119 -9.92 -9.47 -5.82
C ARG A 119 -11.25 -8.80 -6.12
N ASP A 120 -12.08 -8.71 -5.10
CA ASP A 120 -13.29 -7.90 -5.11
C ASP A 120 -13.36 -7.11 -3.80
N GLY A 121 -13.08 -5.81 -3.88
CA GLY A 121 -12.98 -4.97 -2.68
C GLY A 121 -11.94 -5.48 -1.69
N ASN A 122 -12.40 -5.84 -0.50
CA ASN A 122 -11.58 -6.36 0.60
C ASN A 122 -11.41 -7.89 0.57
N THR A 123 -12.06 -8.58 -0.35
CA THR A 123 -12.04 -10.04 -0.41
C THR A 123 -11.11 -10.52 -1.51
N LEU A 124 -10.20 -11.42 -1.16
CA LEU A 124 -9.41 -12.20 -2.09
C LEU A 124 -10.06 -13.57 -2.26
N THR A 125 -10.32 -13.95 -3.49
CA THR A 125 -10.86 -15.26 -3.84
C THR A 125 -9.77 -16.08 -4.50
N PHE A 126 -9.43 -17.20 -3.87
CA PHE A 126 -8.48 -18.17 -4.39
C PHE A 126 -9.25 -19.29 -5.09
N GLU A 127 -8.81 -19.69 -6.25
CA GLU A 127 -9.49 -20.70 -7.08
C GLU A 127 -8.61 -21.93 -7.31
N ALA A 128 -9.19 -23.09 -7.11
CA ALA A 128 -8.62 -24.39 -7.48
C ALA A 128 -9.58 -25.07 -8.47
N TRP A 129 -9.18 -25.17 -9.73
CA TRP A 129 -10.11 -25.51 -10.81
C TRP A 129 -10.44 -27.00 -10.90
N GLU A 130 -9.52 -27.88 -10.58
CA GLU A 130 -9.68 -29.33 -10.73
C GLU A 130 -10.01 -30.00 -9.40
N GLU A 131 -9.17 -29.76 -8.41
CA GLU A 131 -9.31 -30.30 -7.07
C GLU A 131 -8.78 -29.32 -6.04
N PRO A 132 -9.38 -29.24 -4.85
CA PRO A 132 -8.89 -28.35 -3.81
C PRO A 132 -7.63 -28.91 -3.15
N PRO A 133 -6.78 -28.03 -2.59
CA PRO A 133 -5.69 -28.46 -1.73
C PRO A 133 -6.21 -29.28 -0.53
N THR A 134 -5.46 -30.32 -0.19
CA THR A 134 -5.81 -31.21 0.93
C THR A 134 -5.08 -30.86 2.23
N VAL A 135 -4.19 -29.88 2.18
CA VAL A 135 -3.48 -29.34 3.35
C VAL A 135 -3.75 -27.84 3.47
N ASP A 136 -3.58 -27.33 4.67
CA ASP A 136 -3.64 -25.90 4.92
C ASP A 136 -2.45 -25.22 4.25
N ILE A 137 -2.70 -24.12 3.56
CA ILE A 137 -1.67 -23.33 2.88
C ILE A 137 -1.53 -22.00 3.58
N PRO A 138 -0.48 -21.79 4.39
CA PRO A 138 -0.20 -20.49 4.96
C PRO A 138 0.33 -19.54 3.90
N ILE A 139 -0.20 -18.32 3.89
CA ILE A 139 0.13 -17.29 2.91
C ILE A 139 0.45 -15.96 3.59
N VAL A 140 1.23 -15.14 2.91
CA VAL A 140 1.39 -13.73 3.20
C VAL A 140 0.63 -12.94 2.15
N VAL A 141 -0.18 -12.00 2.61
CA VAL A 141 -0.80 -10.97 1.79
C VAL A 141 -0.05 -9.66 2.03
N GLU A 142 0.68 -9.20 1.03
CA GLU A 142 1.31 -7.88 1.07
C GLU A 142 0.37 -6.85 0.45
N VAL A 143 0.02 -5.84 1.24
CA VAL A 143 -0.74 -4.68 0.77
C VAL A 143 0.22 -3.51 0.58
N ILE A 144 0.32 -3.02 -0.65
CA ILE A 144 1.27 -1.98 -1.06
C ILE A 144 0.49 -0.71 -1.36
N THR A 145 0.83 0.32 -0.64
CA THR A 145 0.21 1.64 -0.82
C THR A 145 0.88 2.43 -1.94
#